data_2f881b8dd9f5361c39372ba0e8b86da0
#
_entry.id   2f881b8dd9f5361c39372ba0e8b86da0
#
_cell.length_a   1.000
_cell.length_b   1.000
_cell.length_c   1.000
_cell.angle_alpha   90.00
_cell.angle_beta   90.00
_cell.angle_gamma   90.00
#
_symmetry.space_group_name_H-M   'P 1'
#
loop_
_entity.id
_entity.type
_entity.pdbx_description
1 polymer ?
#
loop_
_entity_poly.entity_id
_entity_poly.type
_entity_poly.pdbx_seq_one_letter_code
_entity_poly.pdbx_strand_id
1 'polypeptide(L)'
;KLLKKLKPNVVFSKGGFVSVPVVLAAKACKVPALIHESDMTPGLANKLCIPSAAKVCCNFPETVKCLPENKAVLTGTPIRQELLSGDAREGLKFCGFNAAKPVILVIGGSLGSVAVNNAVRSILPELLKDFQVIHLCGKDKLDASLNGTEGYVQFEYIKDELPDLFAAADLIISRAGANAICEISALAKPNILIPLSANASRGDQIL
;
A
#
# COMPACT_ATOMS: atom_id res chain seq x y z
N LYS A 1 19.99 -23.61 11.20
CA LYS A 1 19.86 -24.90 10.49
C LYS A 1 19.31 -24.73 9.07
N LEU A 2 18.19 -23.99 8.88
CA LEU A 2 17.53 -23.83 7.57
C LEU A 2 18.48 -23.27 6.47
N LEU A 3 19.17 -22.17 6.73
CA LEU A 3 20.09 -21.54 5.76
C LEU A 3 21.24 -22.48 5.37
N LYS A 4 21.77 -23.27 6.33
CA LYS A 4 22.80 -24.29 6.03
C LYS A 4 22.26 -25.43 5.15
N LYS A 5 20.97 -25.75 5.27
CA LYS A 5 20.33 -26.79 4.44
C LYS A 5 20.03 -26.25 3.04
N LEU A 6 19.45 -25.04 2.94
CA LEU A 6 19.03 -24.44 1.67
C LEU A 6 20.21 -23.88 0.86
N LYS A 7 21.30 -23.46 1.53
CA LYS A 7 22.48 -22.83 0.92
C LYS A 7 22.12 -21.72 -0.07
N PRO A 8 21.29 -20.72 0.33
CA PRO A 8 20.90 -19.65 -0.58
C PRO A 8 22.11 -18.77 -0.92
N ASN A 9 22.13 -18.20 -2.13
CA ASN A 9 23.15 -17.24 -2.55
C ASN A 9 22.93 -15.86 -1.95
N VAL A 10 21.68 -15.52 -1.61
CA VAL A 10 21.27 -14.24 -1.04
C VAL A 10 20.01 -14.41 -0.19
N VAL A 11 19.87 -13.57 0.83
CA VAL A 11 18.64 -13.40 1.60
C VAL A 11 18.06 -12.03 1.30
N PHE A 12 16.78 -11.95 0.94
CA PHE A 12 16.04 -10.69 0.81
C PHE A 12 15.01 -10.56 1.92
N SER A 13 14.93 -9.39 2.54
CA SER A 13 13.96 -9.07 3.60
C SER A 13 13.26 -7.75 3.34
N LYS A 14 11.92 -7.78 3.36
CA LYS A 14 11.05 -6.58 3.30
C LYS A 14 10.84 -5.94 4.69
N GLY A 15 11.53 -6.42 5.73
CA GLY A 15 11.37 -5.95 7.10
C GLY A 15 10.42 -6.81 7.94
N GLY A 16 9.96 -6.25 9.05
CA GLY A 16 9.16 -6.95 10.07
C GLY A 16 10.02 -7.71 11.08
N PHE A 17 9.48 -7.93 12.29
CA PHE A 17 10.25 -8.49 13.42
C PHE A 17 10.77 -9.92 13.16
N VAL A 18 10.04 -10.72 12.39
CA VAL A 18 10.45 -12.09 12.02
C VAL A 18 11.66 -12.14 11.10
N SER A 19 12.00 -11.05 10.41
CA SER A 19 13.17 -10.99 9.54
C SER A 19 14.48 -10.88 10.32
N VAL A 20 14.46 -10.33 11.53
CA VAL A 20 15.66 -10.07 12.34
C VAL A 20 16.49 -11.34 12.56
N PRO A 21 15.95 -12.44 13.12
CA PRO A 21 16.72 -13.65 13.30
C PRO A 21 17.24 -14.25 11.98
N VAL A 22 16.51 -14.06 10.88
CA VAL A 22 16.92 -14.58 9.56
C VAL A 22 18.11 -13.80 9.01
N VAL A 23 18.09 -12.47 9.08
CA VAL A 23 19.19 -11.61 8.61
C VAL A 23 20.44 -11.80 9.46
N LEU A 24 20.30 -11.92 10.79
CA LEU A 24 21.44 -12.22 11.69
C LEU A 24 22.03 -13.61 11.40
N ALA A 25 21.18 -14.61 11.17
CA ALA A 25 21.64 -15.95 10.81
C ALA A 25 22.33 -15.99 9.43
N ALA A 26 21.86 -15.18 8.46
CA ALA A 26 22.48 -15.04 7.15
C ALA A 26 23.92 -14.54 7.30
N LYS A 27 24.15 -13.48 8.09
CA LYS A 27 25.49 -12.99 8.41
C LYS A 27 26.38 -14.07 9.03
N ALA A 28 25.86 -14.81 10.02
CA ALA A 28 26.59 -15.90 10.66
C ALA A 28 26.93 -17.05 9.69
N CYS A 29 26.11 -17.25 8.65
CA CYS A 29 26.33 -18.24 7.59
C CYS A 29 27.13 -17.68 6.40
N LYS A 30 27.60 -16.43 6.44
CA LYS A 30 28.28 -15.71 5.35
C LYS A 30 27.43 -15.62 4.08
N VAL A 31 26.11 -15.59 4.21
CA VAL A 31 25.17 -15.36 3.12
C VAL A 31 24.83 -13.86 3.10
N PRO A 32 25.03 -13.16 1.98
CA PRO A 32 24.69 -11.73 1.90
C PRO A 32 23.20 -11.53 2.08
N ALA A 33 22.83 -10.50 2.84
CA ALA A 33 21.44 -10.12 3.05
C ALA A 33 21.18 -8.72 2.46
N LEU A 34 20.14 -8.62 1.66
CA LEU A 34 19.56 -7.36 1.20
C LEU A 34 18.30 -7.10 2.03
N ILE A 35 18.17 -5.91 2.59
CA ILE A 35 16.97 -5.51 3.30
C ILE A 35 16.31 -4.32 2.60
N HIS A 36 15.02 -4.17 2.73
CA HIS A 36 14.27 -3.08 2.13
C HIS A 36 13.51 -2.30 3.21
N GLU A 37 13.68 -0.97 3.22
CA GLU A 37 12.92 -0.04 4.04
C GLU A 37 11.88 0.66 3.16
N SER A 38 10.61 0.54 3.56
CA SER A 38 9.50 1.14 2.82
C SER A 38 9.06 2.49 3.37
N ASP A 39 9.33 2.75 4.66
CA ASP A 39 8.97 3.99 5.34
C ASP A 39 10.08 5.04 5.20
N MET A 40 9.77 6.30 5.47
CA MET A 40 10.76 7.38 5.42
C MET A 40 11.86 7.22 6.46
N THR A 41 11.51 6.69 7.64
CA THR A 41 12.48 6.41 8.71
C THR A 41 12.60 4.91 8.96
N PRO A 42 13.83 4.37 9.12
CA PRO A 42 14.01 2.95 9.35
C PRO A 42 13.29 2.46 10.60
N GLY A 43 12.45 1.44 10.42
CA GLY A 43 11.77 0.76 11.52
C GLY A 43 12.74 -0.01 12.42
N LEU A 44 12.32 -0.34 13.66
CA LEU A 44 13.16 -1.01 14.66
C LEU A 44 13.78 -2.32 14.12
N ALA A 45 12.99 -3.14 13.43
CA ALA A 45 13.48 -4.38 12.85
C ALA A 45 14.60 -4.14 11.84
N ASN A 46 14.45 -3.17 10.94
CA ASN A 46 15.47 -2.80 9.98
C ASN A 46 16.69 -2.17 10.67
N LYS A 47 16.52 -1.31 11.68
CA LYS A 47 17.64 -0.77 12.48
C LYS A 47 18.51 -1.89 13.06
N LEU A 48 17.91 -2.96 13.56
CA LEU A 48 18.64 -4.12 14.08
C LEU A 48 19.33 -4.93 12.95
N CYS A 49 18.76 -4.94 11.75
CA CYS A 49 19.29 -5.67 10.60
C CYS A 49 20.40 -4.92 9.84
N ILE A 50 20.37 -3.58 9.81
CA ILE A 50 21.31 -2.73 9.05
C ILE A 50 22.79 -3.10 9.26
N PRO A 51 23.29 -3.33 10.50
CA PRO A 51 24.68 -3.71 10.70
C PRO A 51 25.08 -5.05 10.04
N SER A 52 24.10 -5.92 9.83
CA SER A 52 24.28 -7.27 9.28
C SER A 52 23.93 -7.37 7.79
N ALA A 53 23.28 -6.37 7.23
CA ALA A 53 22.91 -6.32 5.82
C ALA A 53 24.10 -5.93 4.93
N ALA A 54 24.16 -6.52 3.75
CA ALA A 54 25.11 -6.14 2.69
C ALA A 54 24.68 -4.82 2.03
N LYS A 55 23.37 -4.68 1.74
CA LYS A 55 22.76 -3.45 1.22
C LYS A 55 21.38 -3.22 1.85
N VAL A 56 20.99 -1.95 1.87
CA VAL A 56 19.70 -1.48 2.37
C VAL A 56 19.03 -0.70 1.24
N CYS A 57 18.06 -1.33 0.61
CA CYS A 57 17.21 -0.69 -0.40
C CYS A 57 16.18 0.20 0.32
N CYS A 58 15.80 1.33 -0.26
CA CYS A 58 14.80 2.21 0.31
C CYS A 58 13.94 2.90 -0.76
N ASN A 59 12.74 3.34 -0.35
CA ASN A 59 11.78 3.99 -1.23
C ASN A 59 12.10 5.47 -1.46
N PHE A 60 12.57 6.17 -0.42
CA PHE A 60 12.63 7.63 -0.42
C PHE A 60 14.07 8.14 -0.34
N PRO A 61 14.40 9.25 -1.04
CA PRO A 61 15.72 9.89 -0.93
C PRO A 61 16.06 10.30 0.51
N GLU A 62 15.04 10.68 1.30
CA GLU A 62 15.20 11.07 2.70
C GLU A 62 15.69 9.90 3.55
N THR A 63 15.23 8.70 3.26
CA THR A 63 15.65 7.47 3.96
C THR A 63 17.14 7.20 3.76
N VAL A 64 17.70 7.52 2.57
CA VAL A 64 19.13 7.38 2.28
C VAL A 64 19.98 8.11 3.30
N LYS A 65 19.56 9.32 3.73
CA LYS A 65 20.26 10.15 4.72
C LYS A 65 20.31 9.52 6.12
N CYS A 66 19.40 8.59 6.40
CA CYS A 66 19.31 7.87 7.67
C CYS A 66 20.12 6.54 7.67
N LEU A 67 20.73 6.18 6.56
CA LEU A 67 21.40 4.89 6.34
C LEU A 67 22.92 5.06 6.20
N PRO A 68 23.73 4.01 6.51
CA PRO A 68 25.15 4.04 6.20
C PRO A 68 25.37 4.20 4.69
N GLU A 69 26.19 5.18 4.30
CA GLU A 69 26.41 5.59 2.91
C GLU A 69 26.82 4.42 2.01
N ASN A 70 27.71 3.55 2.50
CA ASN A 70 28.19 2.39 1.75
C ASN A 70 27.16 1.25 1.60
N LYS A 71 26.01 1.34 2.26
CA LYS A 71 24.94 0.32 2.23
C LYS A 71 23.65 0.80 1.57
N ALA A 72 23.38 2.09 1.62
CA ALA A 72 22.14 2.68 1.11
C ALA A 72 22.03 2.53 -0.42
N VAL A 73 20.84 2.15 -0.90
CA VAL A 73 20.50 2.09 -2.32
C VAL A 73 19.06 2.60 -2.50
N LEU A 74 18.90 3.70 -3.21
CA LEU A 74 17.57 4.19 -3.57
C LEU A 74 17.01 3.34 -4.71
N THR A 75 16.01 2.52 -4.42
CA THR A 75 15.39 1.60 -5.40
C THR A 75 13.95 1.94 -5.72
N GLY A 76 13.29 2.72 -4.87
CA GLY A 76 11.84 2.83 -4.87
C GLY A 76 11.16 1.54 -4.39
N THR A 77 9.83 1.53 -4.45
CA THR A 77 8.98 0.36 -4.15
C THR A 77 8.76 -0.46 -5.41
N PRO A 78 8.91 -1.79 -5.36
CA PRO A 78 8.47 -2.64 -6.46
C PRO A 78 6.95 -2.56 -6.60
N ILE A 79 6.51 -2.06 -7.75
CA ILE A 79 5.09 -1.95 -8.12
C ILE A 79 4.66 -3.22 -8.82
N ARG A 80 3.48 -3.73 -8.47
CA ARG A 80 2.88 -4.88 -9.16
C ARG A 80 2.53 -4.49 -10.59
N GLN A 81 3.10 -5.17 -11.56
CA GLN A 81 2.88 -4.83 -12.97
C GLN A 81 1.42 -4.97 -13.40
N GLU A 82 0.70 -5.90 -12.78
CA GLU A 82 -0.73 -6.13 -13.02
C GLU A 82 -1.57 -4.88 -12.74
N LEU A 83 -1.18 -4.03 -11.78
CA LEU A 83 -1.89 -2.79 -11.48
C LEU A 83 -1.85 -1.78 -12.64
N LEU A 84 -0.83 -1.85 -13.50
CA LEU A 84 -0.64 -0.93 -14.61
C LEU A 84 -1.40 -1.36 -15.88
N SER A 85 -2.01 -2.54 -15.90
CA SER A 85 -2.65 -3.16 -17.06
C SER A 85 -4.18 -3.30 -16.94
N GLY A 86 -4.81 -2.60 -15.98
CA GLY A 86 -6.25 -2.64 -15.79
C GLY A 86 -7.04 -1.99 -16.93
N ASP A 87 -8.25 -2.49 -17.17
CA ASP A 87 -9.22 -1.93 -18.14
C ASP A 87 -10.36 -1.22 -17.40
N ALA A 88 -10.48 0.09 -17.63
CA ALA A 88 -11.51 0.92 -17.02
C ALA A 88 -12.94 0.46 -17.36
N ARG A 89 -13.17 -0.10 -18.56
CA ARG A 89 -14.50 -0.58 -18.98
C ARG A 89 -14.90 -1.83 -18.20
N GLU A 90 -13.96 -2.76 -17.99
CA GLU A 90 -14.22 -3.94 -17.17
C GLU A 90 -14.44 -3.56 -15.71
N GLY A 91 -13.70 -2.57 -15.17
CA GLY A 91 -13.92 -2.05 -13.83
C GLY A 91 -15.30 -1.42 -13.64
N LEU A 92 -15.75 -0.58 -14.58
CA LEU A 92 -17.10 -0.01 -14.57
C LEU A 92 -18.17 -1.09 -14.64
N LYS A 93 -18.03 -2.05 -15.55
CA LYS A 93 -18.96 -3.17 -15.74
C LYS A 93 -19.05 -4.04 -14.49
N PHE A 94 -17.93 -4.35 -13.85
CA PHE A 94 -17.87 -5.11 -12.61
C PHE A 94 -18.65 -4.44 -11.48
N CYS A 95 -18.58 -3.10 -11.41
CA CYS A 95 -19.31 -2.30 -10.42
C CYS A 95 -20.77 -2.01 -10.80
N GLY A 96 -21.21 -2.37 -12.01
CA GLY A 96 -22.52 -1.98 -12.52
C GLY A 96 -22.64 -0.47 -12.79
N PHE A 97 -21.51 0.19 -13.05
CA PHE A 97 -21.43 1.62 -13.32
C PHE A 97 -21.42 1.91 -14.83
N ASN A 98 -21.65 3.17 -15.15
CA ASN A 98 -21.57 3.69 -16.51
C ASN A 98 -20.60 4.89 -16.58
N ALA A 99 -20.30 5.34 -17.78
CA ALA A 99 -19.37 6.47 -17.99
C ALA A 99 -20.03 7.87 -17.85
N ALA A 100 -21.22 7.97 -17.27
CA ALA A 100 -21.95 9.24 -17.18
C ALA A 100 -21.41 10.17 -16.07
N LYS A 101 -20.84 9.60 -15.02
CA LYS A 101 -20.24 10.35 -13.90
C LYS A 101 -18.83 9.85 -13.63
N PRO A 102 -17.91 10.72 -13.17
CA PRO A 102 -16.58 10.31 -12.73
C PRO A 102 -16.66 9.39 -11.50
N VAL A 103 -15.64 8.56 -11.36
CA VAL A 103 -15.57 7.51 -10.33
C VAL A 103 -14.57 7.87 -9.24
N ILE A 104 -15.01 7.81 -7.99
CA ILE A 104 -14.16 7.88 -6.81
C ILE A 104 -13.91 6.47 -6.29
N LEU A 105 -12.64 6.07 -6.18
CA LEU A 105 -12.23 4.84 -5.52
C LEU A 105 -11.73 5.14 -4.10
N VAL A 106 -12.37 4.56 -3.09
CA VAL A 106 -11.99 4.72 -1.68
C VAL A 106 -11.30 3.46 -1.17
N ILE A 107 -10.07 3.60 -0.65
CA ILE A 107 -9.28 2.49 -0.13
C ILE A 107 -8.73 2.80 1.26
N GLY A 108 -9.26 2.15 2.29
CA GLY A 108 -8.83 2.30 3.67
C GLY A 108 -7.56 1.51 4.05
N GLY A 109 -6.88 0.88 3.07
CA GLY A 109 -5.82 -0.10 3.27
C GLY A 109 -6.38 -1.53 3.35
N SER A 110 -5.50 -2.56 3.43
CA SER A 110 -5.90 -3.98 3.38
C SER A 110 -6.87 -4.41 4.50
N LEU A 111 -6.78 -3.79 5.67
CA LEU A 111 -7.69 -4.05 6.79
C LEU A 111 -8.92 -3.12 6.77
N GLY A 112 -8.94 -2.13 5.90
CA GLY A 112 -9.93 -1.06 5.92
C GLY A 112 -9.76 -0.09 7.09
N SER A 113 -10.38 1.08 6.98
CA SER A 113 -10.32 2.14 8.00
C SER A 113 -11.72 2.58 8.40
N VAL A 114 -12.15 2.26 9.62
CA VAL A 114 -13.46 2.66 10.14
C VAL A 114 -13.66 4.18 10.04
N ALA A 115 -12.62 4.96 10.37
CA ALA A 115 -12.70 6.43 10.31
C ALA A 115 -12.93 6.94 8.87
N VAL A 116 -12.19 6.38 7.88
CA VAL A 116 -12.38 6.73 6.46
C VAL A 116 -13.76 6.27 5.98
N ASN A 117 -14.16 5.03 6.30
CA ASN A 117 -15.46 4.51 5.92
C ASN A 117 -16.60 5.41 6.44
N ASN A 118 -16.55 5.79 7.72
CA ASN A 118 -17.58 6.65 8.32
C ASN A 118 -17.57 8.05 7.70
N ALA A 119 -16.42 8.64 7.46
CA ALA A 119 -16.31 9.95 6.83
C ALA A 119 -16.91 9.95 5.41
N VAL A 120 -16.57 8.94 4.60
CA VAL A 120 -17.13 8.82 3.24
C VAL A 120 -18.65 8.59 3.29
N ARG A 121 -19.11 7.71 4.16
CA ARG A 121 -20.56 7.42 4.29
C ARG A 121 -21.36 8.63 4.77
N SER A 122 -20.79 9.47 5.63
CA SER A 122 -21.49 10.67 6.13
C SER A 122 -21.77 11.71 5.04
N ILE A 123 -20.95 11.73 3.96
CA ILE A 123 -21.11 12.66 2.83
C ILE A 123 -21.56 11.94 1.55
N LEU A 124 -21.87 10.65 1.63
CA LEU A 124 -22.21 9.83 0.46
C LEU A 124 -23.37 10.41 -0.36
N PRO A 125 -24.48 10.86 0.24
CA PRO A 125 -25.58 11.44 -0.52
C PRO A 125 -25.18 12.67 -1.36
N GLU A 126 -24.20 13.43 -0.86
CA GLU A 126 -23.67 14.59 -1.58
C GLU A 126 -22.73 14.16 -2.72
N LEU A 127 -21.84 13.21 -2.45
CA LEU A 127 -20.93 12.66 -3.47
C LEU A 127 -21.69 12.05 -4.65
N LEU A 128 -22.78 11.34 -4.39
CA LEU A 128 -23.53 10.63 -5.42
C LEU A 128 -24.31 11.56 -6.36
N LYS A 129 -24.41 12.87 -6.08
CA LYS A 129 -24.96 13.84 -7.02
C LYS A 129 -24.09 13.94 -8.28
N ASP A 130 -22.77 13.95 -8.12
CA ASP A 130 -21.81 14.23 -9.19
C ASP A 130 -20.87 13.06 -9.50
N PHE A 131 -20.76 12.07 -8.63
CA PHE A 131 -19.82 10.96 -8.72
C PHE A 131 -20.50 9.60 -8.58
N GLN A 132 -19.80 8.57 -9.04
CA GLN A 132 -20.00 7.18 -8.63
C GLN A 132 -18.89 6.79 -7.65
N VAL A 133 -19.18 5.94 -6.67
CA VAL A 133 -18.23 5.63 -5.60
C VAL A 133 -18.03 4.12 -5.46
N ILE A 134 -16.79 3.69 -5.63
CA ILE A 134 -16.31 2.33 -5.32
C ILE A 134 -15.63 2.38 -3.95
N HIS A 135 -16.09 1.59 -2.98
CA HIS A 135 -15.60 1.66 -1.62
C HIS A 135 -15.04 0.31 -1.11
N LEU A 136 -13.72 0.21 -0.99
CA LEU A 136 -13.07 -0.94 -0.37
C LEU A 136 -13.01 -0.75 1.14
N CYS A 137 -14.01 -1.29 1.83
CA CYS A 137 -14.28 -1.03 3.24
C CYS A 137 -13.36 -1.79 4.20
N GLY A 138 -12.81 -2.93 3.76
CA GLY A 138 -12.11 -3.90 4.61
C GLY A 138 -13.05 -4.95 5.21
N LYS A 139 -12.46 -6.06 5.66
CA LYS A 139 -13.18 -7.21 6.18
C LYS A 139 -14.12 -6.84 7.33
N ASP A 140 -15.33 -7.40 7.31
CA ASP A 140 -16.42 -7.20 8.31
C ASP A 140 -16.83 -5.72 8.49
N LYS A 141 -16.68 -4.87 7.44
CA LYS A 141 -16.96 -3.43 7.52
C LYS A 141 -17.93 -2.93 6.43
N LEU A 142 -18.65 -3.83 5.78
CA LEU A 142 -19.76 -3.44 4.90
C LEU A 142 -20.90 -2.83 5.72
N ASP A 143 -21.63 -1.93 5.10
CA ASP A 143 -22.85 -1.37 5.65
C ASP A 143 -24.04 -1.87 4.82
N ALA A 144 -24.78 -2.84 5.36
CA ALA A 144 -25.88 -3.47 4.66
C ALA A 144 -27.02 -2.49 4.30
N SER A 145 -27.17 -1.39 5.06
CA SER A 145 -28.16 -0.37 4.78
C SER A 145 -27.93 0.40 3.48
N LEU A 146 -26.70 0.36 2.97
CA LEU A 146 -26.28 1.04 1.74
C LEU A 146 -26.28 0.10 0.51
N ASN A 147 -26.68 -1.15 0.68
CA ASN A 147 -26.77 -2.09 -0.45
C ASN A 147 -27.84 -1.64 -1.45
N GLY A 148 -27.50 -1.66 -2.73
CA GLY A 148 -28.41 -1.25 -3.81
C GLY A 148 -28.54 0.28 -3.97
N THR A 149 -27.72 1.08 -3.27
CA THR A 149 -27.66 2.54 -3.49
C THR A 149 -27.12 2.81 -4.89
N GLU A 150 -27.87 3.51 -5.71
CA GLU A 150 -27.47 3.86 -7.08
C GLU A 150 -26.18 4.68 -7.08
N GLY A 151 -25.20 4.27 -7.92
CA GLY A 151 -23.90 4.93 -8.01
C GLY A 151 -22.94 4.59 -6.86
N TYR A 152 -23.29 3.68 -5.96
CA TYR A 152 -22.44 3.23 -4.86
C TYR A 152 -22.27 1.72 -4.83
N VAL A 153 -21.04 1.26 -4.73
CA VAL A 153 -20.73 -0.16 -4.51
C VAL A 153 -19.65 -0.29 -3.43
N GLN A 154 -19.82 -1.28 -2.56
CA GLN A 154 -18.87 -1.53 -1.49
C GLN A 154 -18.40 -2.99 -1.51
N PHE A 155 -17.11 -3.18 -1.19
CA PHE A 155 -16.47 -4.47 -1.12
C PHE A 155 -15.63 -4.57 0.15
N GLU A 156 -15.55 -5.76 0.75
CA GLU A 156 -14.61 -6.00 1.84
C GLU A 156 -13.17 -6.02 1.33
N TYR A 157 -12.96 -6.75 0.25
CA TYR A 157 -11.66 -6.95 -0.36
C TYR A 157 -11.82 -7.32 -1.84
N ILE A 158 -10.96 -6.78 -2.68
CA ILE A 158 -10.86 -7.10 -4.10
C ILE A 158 -9.40 -7.42 -4.41
N LYS A 159 -9.17 -8.43 -5.23
CA LYS A 159 -7.82 -8.84 -5.64
C LYS A 159 -7.66 -8.83 -7.15
N ASP A 160 -8.41 -9.64 -7.83
CA ASP A 160 -8.19 -9.92 -9.25
C ASP A 160 -8.71 -8.77 -10.14
N GLU A 161 -9.80 -8.13 -9.74
CA GLU A 161 -10.37 -6.97 -10.44
C GLU A 161 -9.79 -5.63 -9.98
N LEU A 162 -8.91 -5.61 -8.98
CA LEU A 162 -8.34 -4.38 -8.43
C LEU A 162 -7.64 -3.50 -9.48
N PRO A 163 -6.88 -4.05 -10.45
CA PRO A 163 -6.31 -3.25 -11.54
C PRO A 163 -7.37 -2.49 -12.34
N ASP A 164 -8.49 -3.14 -12.64
CA ASP A 164 -9.59 -2.55 -13.42
C ASP A 164 -10.31 -1.46 -12.64
N LEU A 165 -10.48 -1.63 -11.31
CA LEU A 165 -11.03 -0.60 -10.44
C LEU A 165 -10.11 0.63 -10.36
N PHE A 166 -8.80 0.42 -10.29
CA PHE A 166 -7.84 1.51 -10.38
C PHE A 166 -7.90 2.22 -11.73
N ALA A 167 -8.02 1.46 -12.84
CA ALA A 167 -8.14 2.03 -14.17
C ALA A 167 -9.42 2.88 -14.31
N ALA A 168 -10.56 2.39 -13.76
CA ALA A 168 -11.86 3.06 -13.78
C ALA A 168 -11.91 4.33 -12.91
N ALA A 169 -11.07 4.44 -11.89
CA ALA A 169 -11.09 5.57 -10.96
C ALA A 169 -10.55 6.86 -11.60
N ASP A 170 -11.29 7.96 -11.44
CA ASP A 170 -10.84 9.33 -11.79
C ASP A 170 -10.16 10.00 -10.58
N LEU A 171 -10.58 9.65 -9.37
CA LEU A 171 -10.02 10.13 -8.10
C LEU A 171 -9.89 8.97 -7.12
N ILE A 172 -8.79 8.93 -6.39
CA ILE A 172 -8.55 7.92 -5.36
C ILE A 172 -8.51 8.59 -3.98
N ILE A 173 -9.30 8.10 -3.03
CA ILE A 173 -9.20 8.49 -1.61
C ILE A 173 -8.54 7.33 -0.88
N SER A 174 -7.37 7.55 -0.30
CA SER A 174 -6.58 6.48 0.31
C SER A 174 -5.94 6.88 1.64
N ARG A 175 -5.58 5.87 2.43
CA ARG A 175 -4.64 6.06 3.53
C ARG A 175 -3.24 6.34 2.98
N ALA A 176 -2.48 7.21 3.69
CA ALA A 176 -1.12 7.59 3.29
C ALA A 176 -0.07 6.54 3.66
N GLY A 177 -0.30 5.26 3.31
CA GLY A 177 0.70 4.20 3.46
C GLY A 177 1.70 4.23 2.30
N ALA A 178 2.99 4.01 2.57
CA ALA A 178 4.05 4.12 1.57
C ALA A 178 3.78 3.30 0.30
N ASN A 179 3.31 2.05 0.43
CA ASN A 179 3.00 1.22 -0.75
C ASN A 179 1.82 1.79 -1.55
N ALA A 180 0.75 2.26 -0.86
CA ALA A 180 -0.41 2.84 -1.53
C ALA A 180 -0.04 4.12 -2.29
N ILE A 181 0.75 4.99 -1.68
CA ILE A 181 1.26 6.21 -2.32
C ILE A 181 2.06 5.86 -3.58
N CYS A 182 2.98 4.90 -3.50
CA CYS A 182 3.80 4.49 -4.64
C CYS A 182 2.95 3.86 -5.76
N GLU A 183 1.96 3.03 -5.44
CA GLU A 183 1.04 2.44 -6.41
C GLU A 183 0.18 3.50 -7.10
N ILE A 184 -0.43 4.42 -6.33
CA ILE A 184 -1.25 5.51 -6.85
C ILE A 184 -0.42 6.46 -7.74
N SER A 185 0.81 6.78 -7.32
CA SER A 185 1.73 7.61 -8.09
C SER A 185 2.15 6.95 -9.40
N ALA A 186 2.40 5.63 -9.39
CA ALA A 186 2.73 4.88 -10.60
C ALA A 186 1.58 4.84 -11.60
N LEU A 187 0.33 4.89 -11.12
CA LEU A 187 -0.88 4.98 -11.94
C LEU A 187 -1.19 6.41 -12.41
N ALA A 188 -0.43 7.42 -11.94
CA ALA A 188 -0.64 8.84 -12.22
C ALA A 188 -2.09 9.31 -11.95
N LYS A 189 -2.76 8.75 -10.93
CA LYS A 189 -4.15 9.09 -10.59
C LYS A 189 -4.20 10.26 -9.60
N PRO A 190 -5.12 11.23 -9.81
CA PRO A 190 -5.47 12.22 -8.80
C PRO A 190 -5.85 11.54 -7.49
N ASN A 191 -5.43 12.11 -6.34
CA ASN A 191 -5.70 11.44 -5.07
C ASN A 191 -5.83 12.39 -3.89
N ILE A 192 -6.56 11.94 -2.87
CA ILE A 192 -6.65 12.54 -1.54
C ILE A 192 -6.08 11.51 -0.55
N LEU A 193 -5.00 11.89 0.11
CA LEU A 193 -4.35 11.04 1.11
C LEU A 193 -4.79 11.43 2.51
N ILE A 194 -5.21 10.43 3.28
CA ILE A 194 -5.64 10.58 4.67
C ILE A 194 -4.59 9.93 5.58
N PRO A 195 -3.64 10.69 6.15
CA PRO A 195 -2.59 10.15 7.00
C PRO A 195 -3.14 9.60 8.33
N LEU A 196 -2.40 8.70 8.95
CA LEU A 196 -2.56 8.37 10.36
C LEU A 196 -2.05 9.53 11.22
N SER A 197 -2.60 9.67 12.44
CA SER A 197 -2.05 10.61 13.40
C SER A 197 -0.56 10.32 13.69
N ALA A 198 0.20 11.32 14.10
CA ALA A 198 1.62 11.17 14.45
C ALA A 198 1.86 10.06 15.49
N ASN A 199 0.95 9.91 16.46
CA ASN A 199 1.03 8.86 17.48
C ASN A 199 0.88 7.43 16.91
N ALA A 200 0.16 7.27 15.80
CA ALA A 200 -0.12 5.98 15.20
C ALA A 200 0.88 5.59 14.09
N SER A 201 1.61 6.55 13.49
CA SER A 201 2.49 6.34 12.34
C SER A 201 3.92 6.84 12.53
N ARG A 202 4.35 7.16 13.75
CA ARG A 202 5.65 7.81 14.02
C ARG A 202 5.83 9.15 13.28
N GLY A 203 4.75 9.71 12.74
CA GLY A 203 4.77 10.93 11.96
C GLY A 203 5.12 10.78 10.47
N ASP A 204 5.67 9.64 10.05
CA ASP A 204 6.16 9.42 8.67
C ASP A 204 5.09 9.66 7.59
N GLN A 205 3.80 9.46 7.92
CA GLN A 205 2.70 9.68 6.96
C GLN A 205 2.28 11.15 6.82
N ILE A 206 2.77 12.03 7.67
CA ILE A 206 2.44 13.46 7.67
C ILE A 206 3.51 14.26 6.92
N LEU A 207 4.72 13.73 6.86
CA LEU A 207 5.88 14.29 6.15
C LEU A 207 5.79 14.02 4.65
#